data_fe34d296564a6c75c69a5835e5fdbab7
#
_entry.id   fe34d296564a6c75c69a5835e5fdbab7
#
_cell.length_a   1.000
_cell.length_b   1.000
_cell.length_c   1.000
_cell.angle_alpha   90.00
_cell.angle_beta   90.00
_cell.angle_gamma   90.00
#
_symmetry.space_group_name_H-M   'P 1'
#
loop_
_entity.id
_entity.type
_entity.pdbx_description
1 polymer ?
#
loop_
_entity_poly.entity_id
_entity_poly.type
_entity_poly.pdbx_seq_one_letter_code
_entity_poly.pdbx_strand_id
1 'polypeptide(L)'
;MPSHVSLSHVHFTWPDGEPCLTDVTASFTQGVTGVVGRNGSGKTTLLRLITGELAPTAGTIIRDGAVDLLPQHLTLATGGQVADLLGIRAQLTALRAIAGGDADPRHFDVVGDAWDIEARAGEELAAAGLSLGLDRSVGSLSGGEAMLVALIGLQVRRCGIAVLDEPTNNLDRHGRARVYDLLARWRGAVIVASHDPQLLRRADAIAEVRDGVIQLTGGNWDVHQAAVSAGRQAAERELREAEQQLRRARRQRIATLEKASRQQRVSRDAKRRGVEKAQRDYFTNRAEGSSGRARELADQRVGQAQDXXXXXXXXXGRATPWPSTCRSCDCLPRGAWWR
;
A
#
# COMPACT_ATOMS: atom_id res chain seq x y z
N MET A 1 18.63 17.22 -12.01
CA MET A 1 17.15 17.22 -12.07
C MET A 1 16.63 16.41 -10.91
N PRO A 2 15.42 16.68 -10.39
CA PRO A 2 14.86 15.88 -9.29
C PRO A 2 14.50 14.47 -9.78
N SER A 3 15.10 13.47 -9.16
CA SER A 3 14.82 12.07 -9.51
C SER A 3 13.40 11.66 -9.09
N HIS A 4 12.70 10.99 -9.99
CA HIS A 4 11.33 10.53 -9.69
C HIS A 4 10.96 9.25 -10.45
N VAL A 5 9.96 8.54 -9.93
CA VAL A 5 9.34 7.39 -10.61
C VAL A 5 7.86 7.68 -10.80
N SER A 6 7.37 7.52 -12.03
CA SER A 6 5.95 7.70 -12.35
C SER A 6 5.38 6.40 -12.94
N LEU A 7 4.31 5.91 -12.35
CA LEU A 7 3.54 4.76 -12.81
C LEU A 7 2.23 5.27 -13.41
N SER A 8 1.90 4.84 -14.62
CA SER A 8 0.67 5.21 -15.34
C SER A 8 -0.08 3.97 -15.76
N HIS A 9 -1.23 3.74 -15.15
CA HIS A 9 -2.14 2.62 -15.43
C HIS A 9 -1.42 1.27 -15.44
N VAL A 10 -0.54 1.05 -14.46
CA VAL A 10 0.29 -0.16 -14.39
C VAL A 10 -0.54 -1.35 -13.91
N HIS A 11 -0.46 -2.44 -14.67
CA HIS A 11 -1.03 -3.74 -14.33
C HIS A 11 0.09 -4.76 -14.24
N PHE A 12 -0.04 -5.68 -13.31
CA PHE A 12 0.88 -6.82 -13.23
C PHE A 12 0.12 -8.08 -12.82
N THR A 13 0.25 -9.10 -13.64
CA THR A 13 -0.33 -10.43 -13.44
C THR A 13 0.81 -11.44 -13.46
N TRP A 14 0.83 -12.36 -12.51
CA TRP A 14 1.83 -13.42 -12.45
C TRP A 14 1.62 -14.41 -13.61
N PRO A 15 2.65 -15.20 -14.00
CA PRO A 15 2.53 -16.17 -15.10
C PRO A 15 1.44 -17.23 -14.92
N ASP A 16 1.02 -17.49 -13.68
CA ASP A 16 -0.08 -18.40 -13.33
C ASP A 16 -1.48 -17.78 -13.53
N GLY A 17 -1.54 -16.49 -13.92
CA GLY A 17 -2.79 -15.77 -14.17
C GLY A 17 -3.34 -15.00 -12.97
N GLU A 18 -2.67 -15.06 -11.80
CA GLU A 18 -3.10 -14.34 -10.59
C GLU A 18 -2.78 -12.84 -10.72
N PRO A 19 -3.80 -11.95 -10.71
CA PRO A 19 -3.55 -10.51 -10.76
C PRO A 19 -2.95 -10.04 -9.42
N CYS A 20 -1.88 -9.26 -9.49
CA CYS A 20 -1.18 -8.73 -8.32
C CYS A 20 -1.41 -7.22 -8.17
N LEU A 21 -1.28 -6.47 -9.27
CA LEU A 21 -1.53 -5.03 -9.30
C LEU A 21 -2.47 -4.69 -10.45
N THR A 22 -3.42 -3.78 -10.21
CA THR A 22 -4.48 -3.45 -11.17
C THR A 22 -4.67 -1.94 -11.23
N ASP A 23 -4.40 -1.37 -12.40
CA ASP A 23 -4.60 0.06 -12.69
C ASP A 23 -3.88 0.99 -11.70
N VAL A 24 -2.61 0.69 -11.43
CA VAL A 24 -1.81 1.48 -10.49
C VAL A 24 -1.31 2.76 -11.18
N THR A 25 -1.69 3.91 -10.63
CA THR A 25 -1.19 5.22 -11.05
C THR A 25 -0.65 5.93 -9.80
N ALA A 26 0.65 6.24 -9.79
CA ALA A 26 1.33 6.84 -8.64
C ALA A 26 2.61 7.54 -9.09
N SER A 27 3.02 8.56 -8.34
CA SER A 27 4.28 9.25 -8.60
C SER A 27 5.08 9.33 -7.29
N PHE A 28 6.32 8.86 -7.33
CA PHE A 28 7.27 8.87 -6.22
C PHE A 28 8.34 9.93 -6.54
N THR A 29 8.30 11.01 -5.78
CA THR A 29 9.18 12.16 -5.99
C THR A 29 10.25 12.24 -4.89
N GLN A 30 11.05 13.28 -4.91
CA GLN A 30 12.07 13.53 -3.88
C GLN A 30 11.48 13.43 -2.47
N GLY A 31 12.21 12.81 -1.54
CA GLY A 31 11.81 12.54 -0.19
C GLY A 31 11.57 11.06 0.05
N VAL A 32 11.11 10.72 1.23
CA VAL A 32 10.90 9.33 1.66
C VAL A 32 9.42 8.96 1.53
N THR A 33 9.11 7.99 0.67
CA THR A 33 7.76 7.40 0.58
C THR A 33 7.78 6.01 1.23
N GLY A 34 6.99 5.86 2.30
CA GLY A 34 6.78 4.57 2.95
C GLY A 34 5.74 3.74 2.22
N VAL A 35 6.09 2.52 1.81
CA VAL A 35 5.17 1.57 1.17
C VAL A 35 4.64 0.61 2.23
N VAL A 36 3.34 0.61 2.45
CA VAL A 36 2.69 -0.21 3.48
C VAL A 36 1.60 -1.09 2.85
N GLY A 37 1.19 -2.13 3.57
CA GLY A 37 0.17 -3.06 3.12
C GLY A 37 0.34 -4.43 3.78
N ARG A 38 -0.68 -5.28 3.67
CA ARG A 38 -0.65 -6.64 4.24
C ARG A 38 0.44 -7.48 3.56
N ASN A 39 0.86 -8.54 4.25
CA ASN A 39 1.75 -9.52 3.62
C ASN A 39 1.03 -10.14 2.42
N GLY A 40 1.73 -10.25 1.30
CA GLY A 40 1.17 -10.71 0.05
C GLY A 40 0.38 -9.65 -0.75
N SER A 41 0.29 -8.39 -0.29
CA SER A 41 -0.47 -7.37 -1.01
C SER A 41 0.20 -6.86 -2.30
N GLY A 42 1.45 -7.26 -2.57
CA GLY A 42 2.19 -6.84 -3.76
C GLY A 42 3.26 -5.77 -3.53
N LYS A 43 3.63 -5.48 -2.26
CA LYS A 43 4.69 -4.48 -1.96
C LYS A 43 6.00 -4.80 -2.68
N THR A 44 6.55 -6.01 -2.46
CA THR A 44 7.81 -6.43 -3.10
C THR A 44 7.67 -6.47 -4.63
N THR A 45 6.52 -6.87 -5.15
CA THR A 45 6.23 -6.85 -6.59
C THR A 45 6.29 -5.42 -7.13
N LEU A 46 5.68 -4.46 -6.42
CA LEU A 46 5.75 -3.05 -6.77
C LEU A 46 7.21 -2.56 -6.80
N LEU A 47 8.00 -2.89 -5.76
CA LEU A 47 9.42 -2.51 -5.70
C LEU A 47 10.19 -3.09 -6.89
N ARG A 48 9.96 -4.35 -7.24
CA ARG A 48 10.62 -5.02 -8.38
C ARG A 48 10.18 -4.42 -9.74
N LEU A 49 8.94 -3.98 -9.85
CA LEU A 49 8.47 -3.25 -11.03
C LEU A 49 9.17 -1.89 -11.12
N ILE A 50 9.31 -1.18 -9.99
CA ILE A 50 9.99 0.12 -9.95
C ILE A 50 11.47 -0.03 -10.32
N THR A 51 12.14 -1.09 -9.88
CA THR A 51 13.56 -1.31 -10.22
C THR A 51 13.76 -1.85 -11.64
N GLY A 52 12.71 -2.37 -12.27
CA GLY A 52 12.81 -2.96 -13.61
C GLY A 52 13.17 -4.43 -13.60
N GLU A 53 13.24 -5.08 -12.43
CA GLU A 53 13.42 -6.53 -12.33
C GLU A 53 12.21 -7.29 -12.88
N LEU A 54 11.03 -6.66 -12.83
CA LEU A 54 9.81 -7.15 -13.45
C LEU A 54 9.30 -6.13 -14.45
N ALA A 55 8.73 -6.60 -15.55
CA ALA A 55 8.06 -5.76 -16.53
C ALA A 55 6.56 -5.74 -16.25
N PRO A 56 5.88 -4.60 -16.34
CA PRO A 56 4.43 -4.57 -16.16
C PRO A 56 3.72 -5.31 -17.31
N THR A 57 2.58 -5.94 -17.02
CA THR A 57 1.74 -6.60 -18.02
C THR A 57 1.07 -5.56 -18.92
N ALA A 58 0.75 -4.38 -18.37
CA ALA A 58 0.22 -3.23 -19.12
C ALA A 58 0.54 -1.95 -18.37
N GLY A 59 0.47 -0.80 -19.04
CA GLY A 59 0.81 0.50 -18.48
C GLY A 59 2.28 0.84 -18.69
N THR A 60 2.73 1.94 -18.06
CA THR A 60 4.08 2.46 -18.27
C THR A 60 4.70 2.87 -16.94
N ILE A 61 6.00 2.62 -16.79
CA ILE A 61 6.81 3.07 -15.63
C ILE A 61 7.96 3.92 -16.17
N ILE A 62 7.95 5.19 -15.81
CA ILE A 62 9.01 6.14 -16.18
C ILE A 62 9.92 6.32 -14.96
N ARG A 63 11.23 6.21 -15.18
CA ARG A 63 12.27 6.39 -14.15
C ARG A 63 13.19 7.52 -14.60
N ASP A 64 13.15 8.63 -13.88
CA ASP A 64 14.04 9.76 -14.14
C ASP A 64 15.18 9.75 -13.11
N GLY A 65 16.21 8.99 -13.43
CA GLY A 65 17.39 8.79 -12.59
C GLY A 65 17.76 7.33 -12.43
N ALA A 66 18.96 7.09 -11.90
CA ALA A 66 19.43 5.75 -11.59
C ALA A 66 18.64 5.17 -10.41
N VAL A 67 18.14 3.95 -10.57
CA VAL A 67 17.37 3.22 -9.57
C VAL A 67 18.21 2.08 -9.02
N ASP A 68 18.37 2.03 -7.71
CA ASP A 68 19.05 0.91 -7.04
C ASP A 68 18.15 0.28 -5.98
N LEU A 69 18.22 -1.04 -5.88
CA LEU A 69 17.46 -1.83 -4.89
C LEU A 69 18.35 -2.30 -3.75
N LEU A 70 17.93 -2.05 -2.53
CA LEU A 70 18.46 -2.71 -1.35
C LEU A 70 17.44 -3.79 -0.92
N PRO A 71 17.74 -5.07 -1.19
CA PRO A 71 16.81 -6.15 -0.88
C PRO A 71 16.72 -6.45 0.61
N GLN A 72 15.63 -7.08 1.04
CA GLN A 72 15.38 -7.47 2.42
C GLN A 72 16.51 -8.35 3.01
N HIS A 73 17.04 -9.24 2.20
CA HIS A 73 18.14 -10.13 2.62
C HIS A 73 19.38 -9.84 1.77
N LEU A 74 20.39 -9.26 2.40
CA LEU A 74 21.67 -9.13 1.76
C LEU A 74 22.30 -10.53 1.68
N THR A 75 22.54 -11.00 0.46
CA THR A 75 23.33 -12.22 0.28
C THR A 75 24.79 -11.83 0.52
N LEU A 76 25.23 -11.99 1.78
CA LEU A 76 26.57 -11.63 2.17
C LEU A 76 27.55 -12.69 1.65
N ALA A 77 28.27 -12.34 0.59
CA ALA A 77 29.43 -13.12 0.18
C ALA A 77 30.50 -12.91 1.27
N THR A 78 30.64 -13.87 2.16
CA THR A 78 31.53 -13.77 3.31
C THR A 78 32.99 -13.49 2.92
N GLY A 79 33.37 -13.81 1.68
CA GLY A 79 34.68 -13.50 1.14
C GLY A 79 34.82 -12.06 0.58
N GLY A 80 33.73 -11.29 0.55
CA GLY A 80 33.74 -9.91 0.05
C GLY A 80 34.31 -8.92 1.05
N GLN A 81 34.54 -7.69 0.59
CA GLN A 81 35.04 -6.58 1.41
C GLN A 81 33.98 -5.46 1.50
N VAL A 82 34.19 -4.52 2.40
CA VAL A 82 33.31 -3.34 2.59
C VAL A 82 33.11 -2.61 1.26
N ALA A 83 34.16 -2.48 0.43
CA ALA A 83 34.06 -1.88 -0.90
C ALA A 83 33.05 -2.58 -1.83
N ASP A 84 32.88 -3.90 -1.66
CA ASP A 84 31.89 -4.68 -2.41
C ASP A 84 30.46 -4.33 -1.97
N LEU A 85 30.23 -4.25 -0.66
CA LEU A 85 28.90 -3.85 -0.11
C LEU A 85 28.52 -2.43 -0.48
N LEU A 86 29.51 -1.52 -0.52
CA LEU A 86 29.31 -0.15 -0.97
C LEU A 86 29.02 -0.08 -2.49
N GLY A 87 29.36 -1.16 -3.24
CA GLY A 87 29.21 -1.20 -4.70
C GLY A 87 30.23 -0.33 -5.43
N ILE A 88 31.41 -0.12 -4.83
CA ILE A 88 32.44 0.76 -5.39
C ILE A 88 33.76 0.02 -5.70
N ARG A 89 33.76 -1.30 -5.59
CA ARG A 89 34.98 -2.12 -5.78
C ARG A 89 35.68 -1.80 -7.10
N ALA A 90 34.96 -1.74 -8.20
CA ALA A 90 35.52 -1.54 -9.52
C ALA A 90 36.22 -0.16 -9.61
N GLN A 91 35.53 0.90 -9.18
CA GLN A 91 36.06 2.25 -9.19
C GLN A 91 37.29 2.38 -8.27
N LEU A 92 37.21 1.79 -7.07
CA LEU A 92 38.30 1.82 -6.09
C LEU A 92 39.55 1.09 -6.63
N THR A 93 39.37 -0.05 -7.27
CA THR A 93 40.46 -0.82 -7.85
C THR A 93 41.13 -0.05 -8.99
N ALA A 94 40.32 0.53 -9.90
CA ALA A 94 40.79 1.35 -11.01
C ALA A 94 41.53 2.60 -10.50
N LEU A 95 40.98 3.28 -9.49
CA LEU A 95 41.63 4.49 -8.92
C LEU A 95 42.99 4.14 -8.31
N ARG A 96 43.07 3.03 -7.59
CA ARG A 96 44.34 2.58 -6.97
C ARG A 96 45.37 2.14 -8.03
N ALA A 97 44.91 1.53 -9.13
CA ALA A 97 45.79 1.17 -10.26
C ALA A 97 46.41 2.42 -10.88
N ILE A 98 45.58 3.46 -11.15
CA ILE A 98 46.05 4.76 -11.69
C ILE A 98 47.03 5.39 -10.70
N ALA A 99 46.73 5.42 -9.42
CA ALA A 99 47.63 5.98 -8.38
C ALA A 99 48.95 5.20 -8.30
N GLY A 100 48.93 3.91 -8.64
CA GLY A 100 50.12 3.07 -8.74
C GLY A 100 50.92 3.20 -10.02
N GLY A 101 50.48 4.10 -10.96
CA GLY A 101 51.18 4.39 -12.22
C GLY A 101 50.67 3.57 -13.41
N ASP A 102 49.58 2.81 -13.28
CA ASP A 102 48.99 2.10 -14.42
C ASP A 102 48.11 3.04 -15.21
N ALA A 103 48.57 3.40 -16.42
CA ALA A 103 47.92 4.37 -17.31
C ALA A 103 46.96 3.72 -18.33
N ASP A 104 46.51 2.49 -18.10
CA ASP A 104 45.55 1.82 -19.00
C ASP A 104 44.27 2.67 -19.10
N PRO A 105 43.84 3.07 -20.31
CA PRO A 105 42.62 3.87 -20.49
C PRO A 105 41.36 3.27 -19.86
N ARG A 106 41.26 1.95 -19.75
CA ARG A 106 40.11 1.25 -19.14
C ARG A 106 39.89 1.67 -17.68
N HIS A 107 40.97 2.01 -16.96
CA HIS A 107 40.83 2.46 -15.55
C HIS A 107 40.16 3.83 -15.49
N PHE A 108 40.48 4.72 -16.41
CA PHE A 108 39.87 6.04 -16.47
C PHE A 108 38.38 5.95 -16.82
N ASP A 109 38.01 5.04 -17.74
CA ASP A 109 36.61 4.79 -18.09
C ASP A 109 35.80 4.25 -16.89
N VAL A 110 36.41 3.36 -16.11
CA VAL A 110 35.77 2.77 -14.91
C VAL A 110 35.60 3.82 -13.79
N VAL A 111 36.61 4.69 -13.60
CA VAL A 111 36.52 5.76 -12.59
C VAL A 111 35.48 6.82 -13.00
N GLY A 112 35.46 7.21 -14.28
CA GLY A 112 34.57 8.24 -14.79
C GLY A 112 34.68 9.52 -13.97
N ASP A 113 33.55 9.95 -13.37
CA ASP A 113 33.48 11.15 -12.52
C ASP A 113 33.74 10.85 -11.03
N ALA A 114 34.06 9.59 -10.67
CA ALA A 114 34.11 9.13 -9.27
C ALA A 114 35.52 9.23 -8.66
N TRP A 115 36.28 10.28 -8.99
CA TRP A 115 37.67 10.46 -8.49
C TRP A 115 37.75 10.63 -6.97
N ASP A 116 36.64 11.10 -6.34
CA ASP A 116 36.53 11.30 -4.90
C ASP A 116 35.94 10.09 -4.18
N ILE A 117 35.72 8.94 -4.86
CA ILE A 117 34.90 7.82 -4.34
C ILE A 117 35.45 7.26 -3.03
N GLU A 118 36.76 7.17 -2.88
CA GLU A 118 37.41 6.63 -1.66
C GLU A 118 37.21 7.58 -0.47
N ALA A 119 37.43 8.89 -0.69
CA ALA A 119 37.24 9.92 0.34
C ALA A 119 35.76 10.01 0.75
N ARG A 120 34.86 10.08 -0.23
CA ARG A 120 33.41 10.14 -0.01
C ARG A 120 32.91 8.90 0.77
N ALA A 121 33.38 7.71 0.41
CA ALA A 121 33.01 6.49 1.16
C ALA A 121 33.46 6.56 2.62
N GLY A 122 34.68 7.04 2.85
CA GLY A 122 35.18 7.24 4.22
C GLY A 122 34.38 8.24 5.03
N GLU A 123 34.02 9.37 4.41
CA GLU A 123 33.18 10.42 5.04
C GLU A 123 31.81 9.90 5.42
N GLU A 124 31.14 9.20 4.50
CA GLU A 124 29.77 8.69 4.75
C GLU A 124 29.78 7.57 5.81
N LEU A 125 30.79 6.68 5.80
CA LEU A 125 30.95 5.67 6.85
C LEU A 125 31.18 6.36 8.21
N ALA A 126 32.06 7.34 8.29
CA ALA A 126 32.34 8.07 9.53
C ALA A 126 31.10 8.83 10.02
N ALA A 127 30.36 9.47 9.12
CA ALA A 127 29.11 10.19 9.45
C ALA A 127 28.04 9.24 10.01
N ALA A 128 28.06 7.96 9.62
CA ALA A 128 27.16 6.93 10.16
C ALA A 128 27.72 6.26 11.45
N GLY A 129 28.88 6.74 11.94
CA GLY A 129 29.51 6.19 13.14
C GLY A 129 30.18 4.83 12.90
N LEU A 130 30.58 4.56 11.66
CA LEU A 130 31.26 3.31 11.28
C LEU A 130 32.74 3.59 10.93
N SER A 131 33.63 3.17 11.80
CA SER A 131 35.08 3.28 11.55
C SER A 131 35.58 2.01 10.87
N LEU A 132 35.26 1.88 9.58
CA LEU A 132 35.53 0.68 8.79
C LEU A 132 36.48 1.02 7.63
N GLY A 133 37.54 0.20 7.48
CA GLY A 133 38.37 0.27 6.28
C GLY A 133 37.67 -0.39 5.08
N LEU A 134 37.88 0.15 3.88
CA LEU A 134 37.24 -0.33 2.65
C LEU A 134 37.64 -1.78 2.30
N ASP A 135 38.81 -2.20 2.74
CA ASP A 135 39.35 -3.54 2.48
C ASP A 135 38.97 -4.56 3.60
N ARG A 136 38.23 -4.09 4.63
CA ARG A 136 37.81 -4.98 5.73
C ARG A 136 36.83 -6.04 5.21
N SER A 137 36.96 -7.27 5.68
CA SER A 137 36.10 -8.38 5.26
C SER A 137 34.66 -8.19 5.76
N VAL A 138 33.70 -8.44 4.87
CA VAL A 138 32.27 -8.45 5.18
C VAL A 138 31.94 -9.48 6.26
N GLY A 139 32.62 -10.62 6.27
CA GLY A 139 32.42 -11.66 7.26
C GLY A 139 32.72 -11.25 8.71
N SER A 140 33.42 -10.10 8.91
CA SER A 140 33.68 -9.55 10.25
C SER A 140 32.62 -8.54 10.72
N LEU A 141 31.63 -8.24 9.88
CA LEU A 141 30.56 -7.29 10.20
C LEU A 141 29.35 -8.02 10.79
N SER A 142 28.67 -7.37 11.73
CA SER A 142 27.34 -7.80 12.12
C SER A 142 26.35 -7.58 10.95
N GLY A 143 25.24 -8.30 10.93
CA GLY A 143 24.22 -8.11 9.91
C GLY A 143 23.70 -6.68 9.83
N GLY A 144 23.60 -6.00 10.98
CA GLY A 144 23.21 -4.60 11.05
C GLY A 144 24.23 -3.65 10.44
N GLU A 145 25.51 -3.86 10.71
CA GLU A 145 26.59 -3.09 10.09
C GLU A 145 26.60 -3.30 8.57
N ALA A 146 26.46 -4.54 8.13
CA ALA A 146 26.43 -4.85 6.69
C ALA A 146 25.27 -4.13 5.99
N MET A 147 24.07 -4.13 6.61
CA MET A 147 22.91 -3.41 6.09
C MET A 147 23.18 -1.89 6.00
N LEU A 148 23.77 -1.30 7.04
CA LEU A 148 24.11 0.12 7.04
C LEU A 148 25.15 0.44 5.96
N VAL A 149 26.18 -0.39 5.80
CA VAL A 149 27.21 -0.21 4.76
C VAL A 149 26.56 -0.27 3.37
N ALA A 150 25.68 -1.25 3.13
CA ALA A 150 24.99 -1.36 1.83
C ALA A 150 24.12 -0.13 1.55
N LEU A 151 23.41 0.39 2.56
CA LEU A 151 22.60 1.59 2.45
C LEU A 151 23.47 2.85 2.18
N ILE A 152 24.61 2.97 2.86
CA ILE A 152 25.60 4.03 2.63
C ILE A 152 26.14 3.94 1.20
N GLY A 153 26.32 2.75 0.67
CA GLY A 153 26.76 2.52 -0.70
C GLY A 153 25.85 3.21 -1.73
N LEU A 154 24.54 3.21 -1.50
CA LEU A 154 23.61 3.92 -2.38
C LEU A 154 23.87 5.44 -2.38
N GLN A 155 24.21 6.03 -1.21
CA GLN A 155 24.55 7.45 -1.12
C GLN A 155 25.92 7.74 -1.77
N VAL A 156 26.91 6.89 -1.50
CA VAL A 156 28.27 7.04 -2.06
C VAL A 156 28.22 7.01 -3.59
N ARG A 157 27.37 6.16 -4.18
CA ARG A 157 27.17 6.10 -5.63
C ARG A 157 26.25 7.21 -6.17
N ARG A 158 25.73 8.08 -5.30
CA ARG A 158 24.79 9.17 -5.65
C ARG A 158 23.55 8.64 -6.36
N CYS A 159 22.99 7.54 -5.82
CA CYS A 159 21.77 6.94 -6.35
C CYS A 159 20.61 7.96 -6.28
N GLY A 160 19.98 8.22 -7.42
CA GLY A 160 18.87 9.19 -7.51
C GLY A 160 17.58 8.64 -6.92
N ILE A 161 17.35 7.33 -7.09
CA ILE A 161 16.13 6.64 -6.63
C ILE A 161 16.55 5.38 -5.88
N ALA A 162 16.38 5.41 -4.56
CA ALA A 162 16.67 4.25 -3.69
C ALA A 162 15.38 3.49 -3.39
N VAL A 163 15.38 2.19 -3.66
CA VAL A 163 14.28 1.28 -3.35
C VAL A 163 14.74 0.35 -2.24
N LEU A 164 14.03 0.36 -1.12
CA LEU A 164 14.44 -0.37 0.09
C LEU A 164 13.34 -1.34 0.52
N ASP A 165 13.68 -2.62 0.68
CA ASP A 165 12.71 -3.62 1.15
C ASP A 165 13.05 -4.03 2.58
N GLU A 166 12.27 -3.54 3.56
CA GLU A 166 12.39 -3.82 5.00
C GLU A 166 13.80 -3.56 5.57
N PRO A 167 14.39 -2.35 5.37
CA PRO A 167 15.77 -2.09 5.77
C PRO A 167 16.02 -2.06 7.28
N THR A 168 14.95 -2.00 8.10
CA THR A 168 15.06 -2.00 9.57
C THR A 168 14.89 -3.39 10.17
N ASN A 169 14.60 -4.42 9.35
CA ASN A 169 14.46 -5.79 9.85
C ASN A 169 15.80 -6.29 10.41
N ASN A 170 15.72 -7.01 11.53
CA ASN A 170 16.86 -7.60 12.21
C ASN A 170 17.89 -6.58 12.75
N LEU A 171 17.53 -5.28 12.76
CA LEU A 171 18.37 -4.26 13.39
C LEU A 171 17.96 -4.03 14.83
N ASP A 172 18.95 -3.81 15.67
CA ASP A 172 18.74 -3.35 17.03
C ASP A 172 18.32 -1.87 17.05
N ARG A 173 18.04 -1.33 18.23
CA ARG A 173 17.57 0.06 18.37
C ARG A 173 18.59 1.07 17.81
N HIS A 174 19.88 0.83 17.99
CA HIS A 174 20.93 1.75 17.53
C HIS A 174 21.07 1.69 16.00
N GLY A 175 21.03 0.49 15.43
CA GLY A 175 21.04 0.31 13.97
C GLY A 175 19.87 0.99 13.29
N ARG A 176 18.66 0.84 13.86
CA ARG A 176 17.47 1.53 13.33
C ARG A 176 17.61 3.06 13.37
N ALA A 177 18.12 3.60 14.49
CA ALA A 177 18.33 5.05 14.61
C ALA A 177 19.27 5.56 13.51
N ARG A 178 20.35 4.83 13.22
CA ARG A 178 21.29 5.18 12.15
C ARG A 178 20.61 5.16 10.77
N VAL A 179 19.75 4.15 10.50
CA VAL A 179 18.98 4.09 9.25
C VAL A 179 18.07 5.34 9.13
N TYR A 180 17.37 5.70 10.22
CA TYR A 180 16.49 6.88 10.20
C TYR A 180 17.28 8.16 9.93
N ASP A 181 18.43 8.34 10.57
CA ASP A 181 19.29 9.52 10.39
C ASP A 181 19.84 9.59 8.97
N LEU A 182 20.15 8.43 8.39
CA LEU A 182 20.65 8.34 7.03
C LEU A 182 19.55 8.71 6.02
N LEU A 183 18.34 8.19 6.20
CA LEU A 183 17.20 8.50 5.34
C LEU A 183 16.78 9.97 5.46
N ALA A 184 16.88 10.56 6.66
CA ALA A 184 16.53 11.98 6.89
C ALA A 184 17.46 12.96 6.13
N ARG A 185 18.68 12.51 5.77
CA ARG A 185 19.65 13.32 5.02
C ARG A 185 19.66 12.98 3.53
N TRP A 186 18.77 12.08 3.10
CA TRP A 186 18.77 11.59 1.71
C TRP A 186 18.42 12.70 0.73
N ARG A 187 19.18 12.76 -0.37
CA ARG A 187 18.95 13.73 -1.46
C ARG A 187 18.52 12.96 -2.72
N GLY A 188 17.24 12.74 -2.85
CA GLY A 188 16.66 11.99 -3.97
C GLY A 188 15.32 11.37 -3.56
N ALA A 189 14.83 10.45 -4.34
CA ALA A 189 13.62 9.70 -4.04
C ALA A 189 13.97 8.42 -3.27
N VAL A 190 13.33 8.18 -2.16
CA VAL A 190 13.44 6.92 -1.40
C VAL A 190 12.05 6.27 -1.36
N ILE A 191 11.97 5.03 -1.81
CA ILE A 191 10.76 4.22 -1.76
C ILE A 191 11.05 3.05 -0.83
N VAL A 192 10.47 3.05 0.36
CA VAL A 192 10.82 2.09 1.40
C VAL A 192 9.60 1.27 1.84
N ALA A 193 9.61 -0.04 1.55
CA ALA A 193 8.63 -0.95 2.16
C ALA A 193 9.05 -1.21 3.60
N SER A 194 8.17 -0.95 4.54
CA SER A 194 8.48 -1.16 5.96
C SER A 194 7.22 -1.33 6.81
N HIS A 195 7.37 -2.09 7.89
CA HIS A 195 6.41 -2.22 8.97
C HIS A 195 6.82 -1.45 10.23
N ASP A 196 7.89 -0.68 10.17
CA ASP A 196 8.42 0.07 11.30
C ASP A 196 7.70 1.43 11.43
N PRO A 197 6.86 1.62 12.46
CA PRO A 197 6.13 2.89 12.60
C PRO A 197 7.04 4.09 12.83
N GLN A 198 8.22 3.91 13.42
CA GLN A 198 9.15 5.02 13.67
C GLN A 198 9.77 5.52 12.36
N LEU A 199 10.06 4.60 11.44
CA LEU A 199 10.50 4.97 10.09
C LEU A 199 9.38 5.67 9.34
N LEU A 200 8.17 5.09 9.34
CA LEU A 200 7.01 5.62 8.61
C LEU A 200 6.56 6.99 9.11
N ARG A 201 6.78 7.31 10.40
CA ARG A 201 6.54 8.65 10.95
C ARG A 201 7.50 9.70 10.40
N ARG A 202 8.64 9.28 9.83
CA ARG A 202 9.63 10.17 9.22
C ARG A 202 9.45 10.29 7.70
N ALA A 203 8.52 9.52 7.14
CA ALA A 203 8.22 9.57 5.70
C ALA A 203 7.47 10.85 5.34
N ASP A 204 7.68 11.32 4.11
CA ASP A 204 7.02 12.48 3.51
C ASP A 204 5.68 12.09 2.88
N ALA A 205 5.53 10.82 2.52
CA ALA A 205 4.29 10.27 1.96
C ALA A 205 4.18 8.77 2.30
N ILE A 206 2.94 8.27 2.32
CA ILE A 206 2.66 6.85 2.53
C ILE A 206 1.88 6.31 1.31
N ALA A 207 2.38 5.24 0.73
CA ALA A 207 1.74 4.48 -0.35
C ALA A 207 1.18 3.17 0.22
N GLU A 208 -0.13 3.09 0.42
CA GLU A 208 -0.78 1.86 0.88
C GLU A 208 -1.12 0.98 -0.32
N VAL A 209 -0.58 -0.24 -0.33
CA VAL A 209 -0.89 -1.26 -1.34
C VAL A 209 -1.99 -2.17 -0.77
N ARG A 210 -3.17 -2.12 -1.40
CA ARG A 210 -4.34 -2.88 -0.95
C ARG A 210 -5.17 -3.35 -2.15
N ASP A 211 -5.48 -4.65 -2.17
CA ASP A 211 -6.36 -5.27 -3.19
C ASP A 211 -5.90 -4.94 -4.63
N GLY A 212 -4.58 -4.90 -4.83
CA GLY A 212 -3.98 -4.65 -6.15
C GLY A 212 -3.91 -3.18 -6.57
N VAL A 213 -4.39 -2.25 -5.74
CA VAL A 213 -4.31 -0.81 -6.03
C VAL A 213 -3.38 -0.11 -5.05
N ILE A 214 -2.96 1.11 -5.39
CA ILE A 214 -2.12 1.94 -4.52
C ILE A 214 -2.86 3.22 -4.19
N GLN A 215 -2.92 3.52 -2.90
CA GLN A 215 -3.42 4.80 -2.41
C GLN A 215 -2.25 5.59 -1.81
N LEU A 216 -1.90 6.70 -2.45
CA LEU A 216 -0.84 7.59 -2.00
C LEU A 216 -1.43 8.69 -1.12
N THR A 217 -0.90 8.84 0.10
CA THR A 217 -1.29 9.87 1.07
C THR A 217 -0.06 10.74 1.35
N GLY A 218 -0.16 12.04 1.11
CA GLY A 218 0.88 12.98 1.52
C GLY A 218 0.93 13.13 3.04
N GLY A 219 2.14 13.20 3.58
CA GLY A 219 2.36 13.25 5.02
C GLY A 219 2.79 11.90 5.59
N ASN A 220 3.10 11.91 6.86
CA ASN A 220 3.69 10.77 7.55
C ASN A 220 2.64 9.73 7.98
N TRP A 221 3.11 8.70 8.69
CA TRP A 221 2.28 7.61 9.19
C TRP A 221 1.06 8.07 10.01
N ASP A 222 1.24 9.08 10.86
CA ASP A 222 0.15 9.54 11.73
C ASP A 222 -0.95 10.24 10.90
N VAL A 223 -0.58 11.00 9.88
CA VAL A 223 -1.53 11.62 8.93
C VAL A 223 -2.29 10.53 8.15
N HIS A 224 -1.55 9.53 7.65
CA HIS A 224 -2.16 8.40 6.94
C HIS A 224 -3.15 7.66 7.83
N GLN A 225 -2.76 7.33 9.07
CA GLN A 225 -3.64 6.64 10.04
C GLN A 225 -4.91 7.47 10.34
N ALA A 226 -4.76 8.78 10.48
CA ALA A 226 -5.91 9.68 10.70
C ALA A 226 -6.85 9.65 9.48
N ALA A 227 -6.31 9.69 8.26
CA ALA A 227 -7.11 9.64 7.03
C ALA A 227 -7.86 8.31 6.92
N VAL A 228 -7.18 7.19 7.17
CA VAL A 228 -7.79 5.84 7.15
C VAL A 228 -8.90 5.74 8.21
N SER A 229 -8.64 6.22 9.44
CA SER A 229 -9.63 6.17 10.52
C SER A 229 -10.86 7.04 10.22
N ALA A 230 -10.66 8.22 9.64
CA ALA A 230 -11.75 9.10 9.24
C ALA A 230 -12.60 8.47 8.12
N GLY A 231 -11.95 7.88 7.12
CA GLY A 231 -12.64 7.16 6.04
C GLY A 231 -13.47 6.00 6.57
N ARG A 232 -12.91 5.22 7.49
CA ARG A 232 -13.63 4.13 8.13
C ARG A 232 -14.87 4.62 8.91
N GLN A 233 -14.69 5.67 9.72
CA GLN A 233 -15.80 6.25 10.49
C GLN A 233 -16.90 6.77 9.56
N ALA A 234 -16.54 7.39 8.43
CA ALA A 234 -17.51 7.85 7.44
C ALA A 234 -18.29 6.65 6.86
N ALA A 235 -17.61 5.61 6.43
CA ALA A 235 -18.24 4.39 5.90
C ALA A 235 -19.15 3.72 6.92
N GLU A 236 -18.73 3.66 8.20
CA GLU A 236 -19.56 3.10 9.29
C GLU A 236 -20.82 3.94 9.53
N ARG A 237 -20.75 5.27 9.42
CA ARG A 237 -21.93 6.14 9.55
C ARG A 237 -22.89 5.91 8.40
N GLU A 238 -22.41 5.88 7.17
CA GLU A 238 -23.21 5.61 5.98
C GLU A 238 -23.94 4.26 6.07
N LEU A 239 -23.23 3.24 6.54
CA LEU A 239 -23.83 1.91 6.73
C LEU A 239 -24.97 1.95 7.76
N ARG A 240 -24.74 2.60 8.92
CA ARG A 240 -25.78 2.74 9.96
C ARG A 240 -27.01 3.50 9.43
N GLU A 241 -26.81 4.55 8.65
CA GLU A 241 -27.90 5.31 8.04
C GLU A 241 -28.67 4.45 7.04
N ALA A 242 -27.99 3.68 6.20
CA ALA A 242 -28.64 2.77 5.25
C ALA A 242 -29.46 1.70 5.97
N GLU A 243 -28.92 1.12 7.06
CA GLU A 243 -29.67 0.15 7.90
C GLU A 243 -30.92 0.77 8.51
N GLN A 244 -30.83 2.01 9.01
CA GLN A 244 -31.99 2.70 9.56
C GLN A 244 -33.07 2.95 8.50
N GLN A 245 -32.65 3.35 7.29
CA GLN A 245 -33.57 3.55 6.17
C GLN A 245 -34.26 2.24 5.80
N LEU A 246 -33.54 1.13 5.75
CA LEU A 246 -34.12 -0.19 5.46
C LEU A 246 -35.14 -0.59 6.53
N ARG A 247 -34.83 -0.39 7.82
CA ARG A 247 -35.74 -0.67 8.92
C ARG A 247 -37.02 0.18 8.81
N ARG A 248 -36.89 1.47 8.46
CA ARG A 248 -38.05 2.37 8.25
C ARG A 248 -38.91 1.89 7.07
N ALA A 249 -38.28 1.57 5.93
CA ALA A 249 -38.99 1.07 4.74
C ALA A 249 -39.75 -0.23 5.04
N ARG A 250 -39.14 -1.15 5.76
CA ARG A 250 -39.79 -2.42 6.17
C ARG A 250 -41.01 -2.17 7.09
N ARG A 251 -40.90 -1.26 8.08
CA ARG A 251 -42.01 -0.88 8.93
C ARG A 251 -43.18 -0.26 8.14
N GLN A 252 -42.88 0.64 7.21
CA GLN A 252 -43.87 1.26 6.34
C GLN A 252 -44.57 0.23 5.46
N ARG A 253 -43.82 -0.73 4.91
CA ARG A 253 -44.40 -1.84 4.14
C ARG A 253 -45.38 -2.64 4.96
N ILE A 254 -45.03 -3.04 6.19
CA ILE A 254 -45.92 -3.78 7.10
C ILE A 254 -47.18 -2.95 7.36
N ALA A 255 -47.05 -1.68 7.70
CA ALA A 255 -48.21 -0.81 7.97
C ALA A 255 -49.12 -0.66 6.74
N THR A 256 -48.53 -0.60 5.52
CA THR A 256 -49.32 -0.56 4.28
C THR A 256 -50.08 -1.84 4.05
N LEU A 257 -49.48 -2.99 4.29
CA LEU A 257 -50.13 -4.30 4.17
C LEU A 257 -51.26 -4.47 5.19
N GLU A 258 -51.07 -4.03 6.43
CA GLU A 258 -52.10 -4.05 7.47
C GLU A 258 -53.28 -3.16 7.12
N LYS A 259 -53.04 -1.93 6.63
CA LYS A 259 -54.11 -1.04 6.16
C LYS A 259 -54.90 -1.67 5.02
N ALA A 260 -54.22 -2.26 4.04
CA ALA A 260 -54.88 -2.93 2.92
C ALA A 260 -55.72 -4.13 3.39
N SER A 261 -55.23 -4.91 4.33
CA SER A 261 -55.96 -6.08 4.89
C SER A 261 -57.22 -5.62 5.68
N ARG A 262 -57.11 -4.54 6.47
CA ARG A 262 -58.25 -3.95 7.18
C ARG A 262 -59.30 -3.46 6.20
N GLN A 263 -58.88 -2.76 5.14
CA GLN A 263 -59.84 -2.27 4.09
C GLN A 263 -60.53 -3.46 3.41
N GLN A 264 -59.84 -4.54 3.10
CA GLN A 264 -60.44 -5.74 2.53
C GLN A 264 -61.46 -6.39 3.47
N ARG A 265 -61.20 -6.43 4.78
CA ARG A 265 -62.15 -6.96 5.78
C ARG A 265 -63.40 -6.10 5.82
N VAL A 266 -63.26 -4.78 5.90
CA VAL A 266 -64.42 -3.83 5.92
C VAL A 266 -65.23 -3.97 4.62
N SER A 267 -64.56 -4.12 3.47
CA SER A 267 -65.24 -4.32 2.17
C SER A 267 -66.03 -5.66 2.12
N ARG A 268 -65.49 -6.73 2.70
CA ARG A 268 -66.16 -8.06 2.82
C ARG A 268 -67.37 -7.97 3.73
N ASP A 269 -67.30 -7.26 4.85
CA ASP A 269 -68.42 -7.11 5.82
C ASP A 269 -69.52 -6.22 5.23
N ALA A 270 -69.17 -5.20 4.46
CA ALA A 270 -70.14 -4.37 3.72
C ALA A 270 -70.86 -5.20 2.64
N LYS A 271 -70.15 -6.15 1.99
CA LYS A 271 -70.75 -7.09 1.05
C LYS A 271 -71.79 -8.01 1.69
N ARG A 272 -71.59 -8.37 2.96
CA ARG A 272 -72.53 -9.19 3.74
C ARG A 272 -73.78 -8.43 4.15
N ARG A 273 -73.77 -7.08 4.26
CA ARG A 273 -74.86 -6.21 4.72
C ARG A 273 -75.77 -5.67 3.62
N GLY A 274 -75.61 -6.12 2.35
CA GLY A 274 -76.58 -5.87 1.28
C GLY A 274 -76.57 -4.47 0.63
N VAL A 275 -75.44 -3.79 0.59
CA VAL A 275 -75.29 -2.48 -0.08
C VAL A 275 -75.41 -2.63 -1.62
N GLU A 276 -76.05 -1.64 -2.33
CA GLU A 276 -76.26 -1.63 -3.76
C GLU A 276 -74.99 -1.91 -4.59
N LYS A 277 -75.14 -2.75 -5.62
CA LYS A 277 -74.04 -3.33 -6.39
C LYS A 277 -73.22 -2.25 -7.12
N ALA A 278 -73.85 -1.23 -7.72
CA ALA A 278 -73.16 -0.20 -8.52
C ALA A 278 -72.25 0.69 -7.67
N GLN A 279 -72.68 1.14 -6.50
CA GLN A 279 -71.86 1.94 -5.57
C GLN A 279 -70.68 1.11 -5.00
N ARG A 280 -70.92 -0.15 -4.75
CA ARG A 280 -69.93 -1.09 -4.21
C ARG A 280 -68.76 -1.31 -5.21
N ASP A 281 -69.09 -1.57 -6.49
CA ASP A 281 -68.12 -1.86 -7.52
C ASP A 281 -67.21 -0.62 -7.80
N TYR A 282 -67.76 0.58 -7.77
CA TYR A 282 -67.00 1.83 -7.93
C TYR A 282 -66.00 2.01 -6.76
N PHE A 283 -66.41 1.86 -5.52
CA PHE A 283 -65.53 2.02 -4.36
C PHE A 283 -64.50 0.89 -4.26
N THR A 284 -64.83 -0.33 -4.65
CA THR A 284 -63.92 -1.49 -4.63
C THR A 284 -62.81 -1.34 -5.66
N ASN A 285 -63.11 -1.00 -6.90
CA ASN A 285 -62.15 -0.78 -7.97
C ASN A 285 -61.16 0.33 -7.64
N ARG A 286 -61.66 1.45 -7.10
CA ARG A 286 -60.82 2.58 -6.70
C ARG A 286 -59.90 2.25 -5.53
N ALA A 287 -60.39 1.47 -4.54
CA ALA A 287 -59.63 1.04 -3.39
C ALA A 287 -58.55 0.00 -3.78
N GLU A 288 -58.90 -0.94 -4.67
CA GLU A 288 -57.93 -1.95 -5.16
C GLU A 288 -56.81 -1.33 -5.97
N GLY A 289 -57.09 -0.39 -6.87
CA GLY A 289 -56.12 0.32 -7.65
C GLY A 289 -55.17 1.15 -6.77
N SER A 290 -55.68 1.84 -5.77
CA SER A 290 -54.86 2.64 -4.86
C SER A 290 -54.03 1.77 -3.92
N SER A 291 -54.55 0.65 -3.45
CA SER A 291 -53.85 -0.27 -2.56
C SER A 291 -52.73 -1.08 -3.31
N GLY A 292 -53.00 -1.40 -4.60
CA GLY A 292 -51.99 -2.05 -5.45
C GLY A 292 -50.77 -1.16 -5.66
N ARG A 293 -50.99 0.09 -6.08
CA ARG A 293 -49.90 1.07 -6.26
C ARG A 293 -49.14 1.34 -4.98
N ALA A 294 -49.84 1.41 -3.81
CA ALA A 294 -49.20 1.66 -2.52
C ALA A 294 -48.32 0.48 -2.10
N ARG A 295 -48.73 -0.76 -2.40
CA ARG A 295 -47.93 -1.97 -2.13
C ARG A 295 -46.68 -1.98 -3.02
N GLU A 296 -46.86 -1.76 -4.31
CA GLU A 296 -45.76 -1.73 -5.29
C GLU A 296 -44.72 -0.67 -4.92
N LEU A 297 -45.13 0.52 -4.54
CA LEU A 297 -44.24 1.59 -4.09
C LEU A 297 -43.49 1.23 -2.81
N ALA A 298 -44.19 0.55 -1.86
CA ALA A 298 -43.56 0.09 -0.62
C ALA A 298 -42.51 -1.01 -0.87
N ASP A 299 -42.81 -1.93 -1.81
CA ASP A 299 -41.86 -2.98 -2.20
C ASP A 299 -40.65 -2.39 -2.91
N GLN A 300 -40.82 -1.43 -3.81
CA GLN A 300 -39.75 -0.70 -4.49
C GLN A 300 -38.84 0.02 -3.46
N ARG A 301 -39.40 0.67 -2.46
CA ARG A 301 -38.62 1.37 -1.42
C ARG A 301 -37.79 0.39 -0.59
N VAL A 302 -38.32 -0.78 -0.28
CA VAL A 302 -37.57 -1.81 0.45
C VAL A 302 -36.43 -2.35 -0.42
N GLY A 303 -36.69 -2.59 -1.70
CA GLY A 303 -35.65 -3.01 -2.66
C GLY A 303 -34.51 -1.98 -2.74
N GLN A 304 -34.84 -0.72 -2.99
CA GLN A 304 -33.85 0.36 -3.06
C GLN A 304 -33.03 0.47 -1.77
N ALA A 305 -33.66 0.36 -0.62
CA ALA A 305 -32.96 0.44 0.68
C ALA A 305 -32.08 -0.81 0.92
N GLN A 306 -32.44 -1.93 0.39
CA GLN A 306 -31.61 -3.15 0.46
C GLN A 306 -30.37 -3.03 -0.42
N ASP A 307 -30.57 -2.53 -1.58
CA ASP A 307 -29.46 -2.29 -2.51
C ASP A 307 -28.40 -1.35 -1.94
N UNK A 308 -28.75 -0.48 -1.28
CA UNK A 308 -27.92 0.47 -0.66
C UNK A 308 -27.19 -0.09 0.51
N UNK A 309 -27.72 -0.89 1.14
CA UNK A 309 -27.10 -1.51 2.22
C UNK A 309 -26.09 -2.51 1.78
N UNK A 310 -26.28 -3.16 0.71
CA UNK A 310 -25.37 -4.08 0.19
C UNK A 310 -24.13 -3.40 -0.39
N UNK A 311 -24.31 -2.34 -0.86
CA UNK A 311 -23.24 -1.55 -1.39
C UNK A 311 -22.37 -1.01 -0.31
N UNK A 312 -23.00 -0.56 0.73
CA UNK A 312 -22.28 0.00 1.80
C UNK A 312 -21.60 -1.06 2.62
N UNK A 313 -22.09 -2.14 2.59
CA UNK A 313 -21.46 -3.23 3.24
C UNK A 313 -20.20 -3.67 2.48
N UNK A 314 -20.21 -3.56 1.30
CA UNK A 314 -19.08 -3.82 0.49
C UNK A 314 -18.04 -2.76 0.61
N UNK A 315 -18.47 -1.69 0.85
CA UNK A 315 -17.64 -0.56 1.07
C UNK A 315 -16.99 -0.59 2.43
N UNK A 316 -17.75 -0.93 3.28
CA UNK A 316 -17.27 -1.09 4.60
C UNK A 316 -16.32 -2.24 4.74
N GLY A 317 -16.33 -3.30 4.10
CA GLY A 317 -15.38 -4.43 4.07
C GLY A 317 -14.00 -4.06 3.50
N ARG A 318 -14.01 -3.21 2.51
CA ARG A 318 -12.77 -2.69 1.92
C ARG A 318 -12.05 -1.66 2.81
N ALA A 319 -12.75 -1.06 3.75
CA ALA A 319 -12.22 0.01 4.62
C ALA A 319 -11.68 -0.47 5.96
N THR A 320 -11.58 -1.78 6.21
CA THR A 320 -11.03 -2.30 7.47
C THR A 320 -9.51 -2.12 7.50
N PRO A 321 -8.97 -1.34 8.43
CA PRO A 321 -7.53 -1.14 8.51
C PRO A 321 -6.82 -2.35 9.10
N TRP A 322 -5.53 -2.39 8.91
CA TRP A 322 -4.60 -3.29 9.58
C TRP A 322 -4.82 -3.25 11.11
N PRO A 323 -4.92 -4.39 11.80
CA PRO A 323 -4.98 -4.35 13.26
C PRO A 323 -3.69 -3.73 13.81
N SER A 324 -3.86 -2.65 14.55
CA SER A 324 -2.77 -1.87 15.16
C SER A 324 -2.06 -2.61 16.30
N THR A 325 -2.46 -3.85 16.57
CA THR A 325 -1.91 -4.68 17.65
C THR A 325 -1.54 -6.07 17.15
N CYS A 326 -0.42 -6.16 16.45
CA CYS A 326 0.29 -7.42 16.42
C CYS A 326 1.45 -7.33 17.44
N ARG A 327 1.11 -7.38 18.73
CA ARG A 327 2.07 -7.76 19.75
C ARG A 327 2.07 -9.29 19.74
N SER A 328 3.21 -9.85 19.39
CA SER A 328 3.57 -11.27 19.37
C SER A 328 3.05 -12.10 18.17
N CYS A 329 4.01 -12.76 17.56
CA CYS A 329 3.85 -13.76 16.50
C CYS A 329 3.29 -15.11 17.01
N ASP A 330 2.17 -15.11 17.73
CA ASP A 330 1.64 -16.34 18.33
C ASP A 330 0.29 -16.81 17.78
N CYS A 331 -0.12 -16.30 16.59
CA CYS A 331 -1.40 -16.71 15.99
C CYS A 331 -1.21 -17.32 14.60
N LEU A 332 -0.35 -18.32 14.48
CA LEU A 332 -0.36 -19.22 13.33
C LEU A 332 -0.54 -20.66 13.83
N PRO A 333 -1.56 -21.36 13.39
CA PRO A 333 -1.64 -22.79 13.69
C PRO A 333 -0.47 -23.51 13.04
N ARG A 334 0.31 -24.21 13.84
CA ARG A 334 1.39 -25.06 13.36
C ARG A 334 0.81 -26.18 12.50
N GLY A 335 1.14 -26.19 11.27
CA GLY A 335 0.84 -27.32 10.39
C GLY A 335 0.09 -26.96 9.12
N ALA A 336 0.80 -26.68 8.12
CA ALA A 336 0.57 -26.89 6.69
C ALA A 336 1.37 -25.85 5.91
N TRP A 337 2.43 -26.30 5.31
CA TRP A 337 3.02 -25.74 4.08
C TRP A 337 4.44 -26.28 3.91
N TRP A 338 4.57 -27.51 3.44
CA TRP A 338 5.66 -27.99 2.60
C TRP A 338 5.13 -29.21 1.83
N ARG A 339 4.69 -28.99 0.62
CA ARG A 339 4.75 -29.91 -0.51
C ARG A 339 4.86 -29.07 -1.76
#